data_703ee884ec8e0080042f033faab789c5
#
_entry.id   703ee884ec8e0080042f033faab789c5
#
_cell.length_a   1.000
_cell.length_b   1.000
_cell.length_c   1.000
_cell.angle_alpha   90.00
_cell.angle_beta   90.00
_cell.angle_gamma   90.00
#
_symmetry.space_group_name_H-M   'P 1'
#
loop_
_entity.id
_entity.type
_entity.pdbx_description
1 polymer ?
#
loop_
_entity_poly.entity_id
_entity_poly.type
_entity_poly.pdbx_seq_one_letter_code
_entity_poly.pdbx_strand_id
1 'polypeptide(L)'
;MRRKTDKDIIKENHWLIIFSTLLILFGVFLTILPHILPNVGYDALQAKDVTITEFGHHCSSRYSTAYDYIRTTDGEKYNLSGDYQREQLQELLTEGKTVTIKWYKNEPFWTLLVEEMYVDGERVVTYDNNKPVDLKSTLICGSCFIVPGIGGFFLLRLFVKANRKKQKKRDEKIQRKYGNIVK
;
A
#
# COMPACT_ATOMS: atom_id res chain seq x y z
N MET A 1 13.29 34.02 -31.43
CA MET A 1 12.86 32.87 -30.58
C MET A 1 13.16 33.21 -29.11
N ARG A 2 12.15 33.35 -28.26
CA ARG A 2 12.32 33.83 -26.86
C ARG A 2 13.09 32.80 -26.03
N ARG A 3 14.00 33.26 -25.18
CA ARG A 3 14.82 32.44 -24.29
C ARG A 3 13.90 31.93 -23.17
N LYS A 4 13.71 30.61 -23.03
CA LYS A 4 12.96 30.04 -21.93
C LYS A 4 13.79 30.12 -20.65
N THR A 5 13.28 30.77 -19.64
CA THR A 5 13.88 30.78 -18.30
C THR A 5 13.55 29.50 -17.53
N ASP A 6 14.26 29.24 -16.43
CA ASP A 6 13.90 28.12 -15.54
C ASP A 6 12.48 28.24 -15.01
N LYS A 7 12.03 29.50 -14.76
CA LYS A 7 10.64 29.79 -14.35
C LYS A 7 9.62 29.37 -15.41
N ASP A 8 9.92 29.60 -16.70
CA ASP A 8 9.03 29.18 -17.80
C ASP A 8 8.91 27.66 -17.86
N ILE A 9 10.01 26.91 -17.64
CA ILE A 9 10.00 25.44 -17.63
C ILE A 9 9.21 24.92 -16.45
N ILE A 10 9.40 25.48 -15.25
CA ILE A 10 8.64 25.11 -14.06
C ILE A 10 7.16 25.40 -14.28
N LYS A 11 6.81 26.54 -14.88
CA LYS A 11 5.44 26.91 -15.19
C LYS A 11 4.79 25.96 -16.21
N GLU A 12 5.52 25.58 -17.25
CA GLU A 12 5.03 24.61 -18.25
C GLU A 12 4.82 23.20 -17.66
N ASN A 13 5.59 22.83 -16.63
CA ASN A 13 5.53 21.51 -15.98
C ASN A 13 4.95 21.58 -14.55
N HIS A 14 4.18 22.62 -14.23
CA HIS A 14 3.59 22.78 -12.88
C HIS A 14 2.69 21.61 -12.49
N TRP A 15 2.02 20.98 -13.45
CA TRP A 15 1.22 19.79 -13.24
C TRP A 15 2.04 18.63 -12.64
N LEU A 16 3.33 18.51 -13.05
CA LEU A 16 4.22 17.48 -12.50
C LEU A 16 4.51 17.71 -11.02
N ILE A 17 4.64 18.99 -10.61
CA ILE A 17 4.82 19.37 -9.21
C ILE A 17 3.56 19.02 -8.42
N ILE A 18 2.40 19.43 -8.92
CA ILE A 18 1.10 19.15 -8.26
C ILE A 18 0.90 17.64 -8.11
N PHE A 19 1.06 16.90 -9.18
CA PHE A 19 0.88 15.44 -9.18
C PHE A 19 1.86 14.73 -8.25
N SER A 20 3.15 15.13 -8.28
CA SER A 20 4.17 14.58 -7.37
C SER A 20 3.85 14.85 -5.92
N THR A 21 3.41 16.07 -5.61
CA THR A 21 3.01 16.44 -4.24
C THR A 21 1.80 15.65 -3.78
N LEU A 22 0.78 15.50 -4.63
CA LEU A 22 -0.41 14.71 -4.32
C LEU A 22 -0.06 13.23 -4.07
N LEU A 23 0.82 12.65 -4.88
CA LEU A 23 1.29 11.26 -4.67
C LEU A 23 2.00 11.10 -3.33
N ILE A 24 2.88 12.03 -2.96
CA ILE A 24 3.58 11.98 -1.68
C ILE A 24 2.58 12.11 -0.52
N LEU A 25 1.68 13.10 -0.57
CA LEU A 25 0.68 13.30 0.47
C LEU A 25 -0.23 12.08 0.62
N PHE A 26 -0.65 11.48 -0.49
CA PHE A 26 -1.48 10.27 -0.47
C PHE A 26 -0.72 9.06 0.09
N GLY A 27 0.55 8.89 -0.27
CA GLY A 27 1.39 7.84 0.30
C GLY A 27 1.62 7.99 1.81
N VAL A 28 1.86 9.22 2.27
CA VAL A 28 1.96 9.54 3.71
C VAL A 28 0.62 9.27 4.41
N PHE A 29 -0.49 9.69 3.81
CA PHE A 29 -1.82 9.42 4.36
C PHE A 29 -2.08 7.91 4.51
N LEU A 30 -1.80 7.09 3.48
CA LEU A 30 -1.94 5.64 3.57
C LEU A 30 -1.03 5.00 4.62
N THR A 31 0.14 5.60 4.89
CA THR A 31 1.05 5.12 5.93
C THR A 31 0.52 5.43 7.34
N ILE A 32 -0.12 6.57 7.52
CA ILE A 32 -0.59 7.05 8.83
C ILE A 32 -2.00 6.53 9.15
N LEU A 33 -2.83 6.35 8.12
CA LEU A 33 -4.25 5.99 8.28
C LEU A 33 -4.50 4.77 9.18
N PRO A 34 -3.78 3.63 9.06
CA PRO A 34 -3.98 2.48 9.92
C PRO A 34 -3.66 2.73 11.41
N HIS A 35 -2.85 3.76 11.70
CA HIS A 35 -2.51 4.13 13.08
C HIS A 35 -3.54 5.08 13.71
N ILE A 36 -4.35 5.75 12.89
CA ILE A 36 -5.39 6.69 13.34
C ILE A 36 -6.74 6.00 13.43
N LEU A 37 -7.02 5.08 12.52
CA LEU A 37 -8.28 4.35 12.54
C LEU A 37 -8.31 3.41 13.75
N PRO A 38 -9.39 3.45 14.55
CA PRO A 38 -9.57 2.50 15.64
C PRO A 38 -9.65 1.08 15.05
N ASN A 39 -9.12 0.10 15.78
CA ASN A 39 -9.38 -1.29 15.49
C ASN A 39 -10.91 -1.51 15.44
N VAL A 40 -11.36 -2.41 14.58
CA VAL A 40 -12.77 -2.76 14.49
C VAL A 40 -13.22 -3.23 15.88
N GLY A 41 -14.19 -2.54 16.46
CA GLY A 41 -14.70 -2.90 17.80
C GLY A 41 -15.33 -4.30 17.77
N TYR A 42 -15.24 -5.00 18.88
CA TYR A 42 -15.83 -6.34 19.04
C TYR A 42 -17.32 -6.41 18.65
N ASP A 43 -18.07 -5.35 18.95
CA ASP A 43 -19.49 -5.25 18.64
C ASP A 43 -19.80 -5.14 17.14
N ALA A 44 -18.79 -4.82 16.32
CA ALA A 44 -18.94 -4.74 14.87
C ALA A 44 -18.66 -6.07 14.17
N LEU A 45 -18.22 -7.11 14.89
CA LEU A 45 -17.98 -8.43 14.34
C LEU A 45 -19.31 -9.13 14.03
N GLN A 46 -19.38 -9.72 12.84
CA GLN A 46 -20.51 -10.55 12.42
C GLN A 46 -20.24 -12.00 12.78
N ALA A 47 -21.22 -12.68 13.38
CA ALA A 47 -21.13 -14.10 13.69
C ALA A 47 -21.77 -14.93 12.57
N LYS A 48 -21.12 -16.04 12.19
CA LYS A 48 -21.61 -16.96 11.16
C LYS A 48 -21.07 -18.37 11.41
N ASP A 49 -21.93 -19.37 11.22
CA ASP A 49 -21.50 -20.76 11.14
C ASP A 49 -21.06 -21.07 9.72
N VAL A 50 -19.89 -21.66 9.58
CA VAL A 50 -19.30 -22.01 8.28
C VAL A 50 -18.75 -23.43 8.31
N THR A 51 -18.83 -24.13 7.18
CA THR A 51 -18.22 -25.45 7.01
C THR A 51 -16.92 -25.30 6.25
N ILE A 52 -15.84 -25.82 6.80
CA ILE A 52 -14.49 -25.69 6.28
C ILE A 52 -14.27 -26.67 5.13
N THR A 53 -13.70 -26.17 4.03
CA THR A 53 -13.21 -27.02 2.93
C THR A 53 -11.68 -27.09 2.91
N GLU A 54 -11.01 -26.06 3.43
CA GLU A 54 -9.54 -25.99 3.43
C GLU A 54 -9.08 -25.08 4.59
N PHE A 55 -8.06 -25.53 5.32
CA PHE A 55 -7.22 -24.67 6.15
C PHE A 55 -5.86 -24.56 5.49
N GLY A 56 -5.40 -23.36 5.18
CA GLY A 56 -4.20 -23.13 4.42
C GLY A 56 -3.31 -22.02 4.99
N HIS A 57 -2.07 -22.02 4.53
CA HIS A 57 -1.07 -21.03 4.87
C HIS A 57 -0.57 -20.30 3.63
N HIS A 58 -0.58 -19.00 3.66
CA HIS A 58 0.08 -18.16 2.68
C HIS A 58 1.47 -17.78 3.18
N CYS A 59 2.52 -18.24 2.50
CA CYS A 59 3.90 -17.90 2.86
C CYS A 59 4.18 -16.41 2.60
N SER A 60 5.00 -15.80 3.44
CA SER A 60 5.44 -14.43 3.21
C SER A 60 6.21 -14.31 1.90
N SER A 61 5.90 -13.27 1.14
CA SER A 61 6.63 -12.89 -0.06
C SER A 61 7.27 -11.52 0.12
N ARG A 62 7.98 -11.02 -0.91
CA ARG A 62 8.51 -9.66 -0.90
C ARG A 62 7.42 -8.60 -0.71
N TYR A 63 6.17 -8.90 -1.12
CA TYR A 63 5.06 -7.95 -1.15
C TYR A 63 3.90 -8.29 -0.21
N SER A 64 3.97 -9.42 0.50
CA SER A 64 2.92 -9.84 1.43
C SER A 64 3.49 -10.47 2.69
N THR A 65 2.79 -10.30 3.80
CA THR A 65 3.06 -11.01 5.06
C THR A 65 2.52 -12.43 5.00
N ALA A 66 3.07 -13.34 5.81
CA ALA A 66 2.49 -14.67 5.99
C ALA A 66 1.17 -14.55 6.76
N TYR A 67 0.19 -15.33 6.37
CA TYR A 67 -1.09 -15.44 7.07
C TYR A 67 -1.71 -16.82 6.85
N ASP A 68 -2.51 -17.25 7.82
CA ASP A 68 -3.32 -18.45 7.70
C ASP A 68 -4.74 -18.07 7.25
N TYR A 69 -5.40 -18.99 6.57
CA TYR A 69 -6.75 -18.77 6.06
C TYR A 69 -7.59 -20.05 6.12
N ILE A 70 -8.89 -19.87 6.14
CA ILE A 70 -9.84 -20.95 5.89
C ILE A 70 -10.61 -20.66 4.59
N ARG A 71 -10.93 -21.73 3.87
CA ARG A 71 -11.94 -21.71 2.81
C ARG A 71 -13.17 -22.44 3.30
N THR A 72 -14.32 -22.03 2.85
CA THR A 72 -15.60 -22.53 3.30
C THR A 72 -16.43 -23.03 2.11
N THR A 73 -17.44 -23.82 2.38
CA THR A 73 -18.31 -24.46 1.35
C THR A 73 -19.08 -23.45 0.52
N ASP A 74 -19.29 -22.23 1.01
CA ASP A 74 -19.89 -21.12 0.26
C ASP A 74 -18.90 -20.44 -0.73
N GLY A 75 -17.65 -20.93 -0.80
CA GLY A 75 -16.61 -20.41 -1.70
C GLY A 75 -15.84 -19.20 -1.15
N GLU A 76 -16.18 -18.73 0.06
CA GLU A 76 -15.52 -17.61 0.69
C GLU A 76 -14.15 -18.01 1.25
N LYS A 77 -13.23 -17.04 1.26
CA LYS A 77 -11.92 -17.16 1.89
C LYS A 77 -11.80 -16.16 3.04
N TYR A 78 -11.58 -16.66 4.23
CA TYR A 78 -11.38 -15.87 5.44
C TYR A 78 -9.94 -15.96 5.90
N ASN A 79 -9.28 -14.84 6.09
CA ASN A 79 -7.94 -14.79 6.68
C ASN A 79 -8.05 -14.73 8.19
N LEU A 80 -7.24 -15.52 8.89
CA LEU A 80 -7.20 -15.50 10.35
C LEU A 80 -6.42 -14.29 10.83
N SER A 81 -7.01 -13.57 11.75
CA SER A 81 -6.51 -12.30 12.24
C SER A 81 -6.36 -12.27 13.76
N GLY A 82 -7.15 -13.02 14.53
CA GLY A 82 -7.04 -13.16 15.96
C GLY A 82 -5.74 -13.82 16.44
N ASP A 83 -5.59 -14.00 17.75
CA ASP A 83 -4.49 -14.77 18.35
C ASP A 83 -4.85 -16.26 18.41
N TYR A 84 -3.94 -17.12 17.94
CA TYR A 84 -4.16 -18.57 17.87
C TYR A 84 -2.83 -19.34 17.81
N GLN A 85 -2.91 -20.63 18.15
CA GLN A 85 -1.83 -21.59 17.94
C GLN A 85 -2.07 -22.35 16.62
N ARG A 86 -1.20 -22.18 15.67
CA ARG A 86 -1.36 -22.72 14.31
C ARG A 86 -1.42 -24.24 14.29
N GLU A 87 -0.55 -24.90 15.04
CA GLU A 87 -0.48 -26.35 15.13
C GLU A 87 -1.81 -26.93 15.64
N GLN A 88 -2.38 -26.30 16.66
CA GLN A 88 -3.68 -26.69 17.22
C GLN A 88 -4.80 -26.52 16.17
N LEU A 89 -4.81 -25.42 15.44
CA LEU A 89 -5.82 -25.18 14.40
C LEU A 89 -5.70 -26.20 13.26
N GLN A 90 -4.47 -26.57 12.87
CA GLN A 90 -4.25 -27.54 11.81
C GLN A 90 -4.80 -28.93 12.15
N GLU A 91 -4.79 -29.31 13.41
CA GLU A 91 -5.38 -30.56 13.90
C GLU A 91 -6.90 -30.51 13.99
N LEU A 92 -7.45 -29.35 14.40
CA LEU A 92 -8.89 -29.19 14.65
C LEU A 92 -9.70 -28.88 13.39
N LEU A 93 -9.11 -28.13 12.43
CA LEU A 93 -9.81 -27.63 11.23
C LEU A 93 -9.66 -28.63 10.07
N THR A 94 -10.38 -29.74 10.16
CA THR A 94 -10.46 -30.73 9.09
C THR A 94 -11.57 -30.37 8.10
N GLU A 95 -11.45 -30.86 6.86
CA GLU A 95 -12.47 -30.70 5.82
C GLU A 95 -13.84 -31.24 6.30
N GLY A 96 -14.89 -30.50 6.04
CA GLY A 96 -16.24 -30.81 6.48
C GLY A 96 -16.58 -30.39 7.92
N LYS A 97 -15.61 -29.87 8.68
CA LYS A 97 -15.85 -29.40 10.05
C LYS A 97 -16.65 -28.09 10.00
N THR A 98 -17.71 -28.00 10.81
CA THR A 98 -18.48 -26.77 11.01
C THR A 98 -17.94 -26.02 12.21
N VAL A 99 -17.71 -24.72 12.04
CA VAL A 99 -17.17 -23.81 13.06
C VAL A 99 -17.97 -22.53 13.09
N THR A 100 -18.05 -21.88 14.25
CA THR A 100 -18.63 -20.54 14.39
C THR A 100 -17.49 -19.52 14.29
N ILE A 101 -17.58 -18.58 13.36
CA ILE A 101 -16.60 -17.51 13.21
C ILE A 101 -17.21 -16.16 13.55
N LYS A 102 -16.41 -15.27 14.16
CA LYS A 102 -16.70 -13.85 14.23
C LYS A 102 -15.72 -13.10 13.33
N TRP A 103 -16.26 -12.42 12.35
CA TRP A 103 -15.52 -11.85 11.25
C TRP A 103 -15.99 -10.46 10.91
N TYR A 104 -15.15 -9.73 10.16
CA TYR A 104 -15.51 -8.48 9.52
C TYR A 104 -14.87 -8.36 8.14
N LYS A 105 -15.43 -7.46 7.33
CA LYS A 105 -14.88 -7.13 6.02
C LYS A 105 -13.93 -5.95 6.16
N ASN A 106 -12.66 -6.16 5.85
CA ASN A 106 -11.67 -5.11 5.88
C ASN A 106 -11.73 -4.31 4.58
N GLU A 107 -12.34 -3.14 4.62
CA GLU A 107 -12.32 -2.16 3.53
C GLU A 107 -11.11 -1.23 3.71
N PRO A 108 -10.36 -0.87 2.67
CA PRO A 108 -10.63 -1.03 1.23
C PRO A 108 -10.12 -2.33 0.58
N PHE A 109 -9.53 -3.24 1.34
CA PHE A 109 -8.86 -4.43 0.78
C PHE A 109 -9.81 -5.58 0.44
N TRP A 110 -11.11 -5.46 0.74
CA TRP A 110 -12.14 -6.46 0.46
C TRP A 110 -11.82 -7.84 1.04
N THR A 111 -11.01 -7.88 2.10
CA THR A 111 -10.56 -9.11 2.75
C THR A 111 -11.48 -9.43 3.90
N LEU A 112 -11.92 -10.69 4.00
CA LEU A 112 -12.70 -11.17 5.13
C LEU A 112 -11.72 -11.63 6.22
N LEU A 113 -11.80 -11.01 7.39
CA LEU A 113 -10.91 -11.27 8.52
C LEU A 113 -11.68 -11.93 9.66
N VAL A 114 -11.20 -13.09 10.12
CA VAL A 114 -11.72 -13.79 11.31
C VAL A 114 -10.91 -13.36 12.51
N GLU A 115 -11.61 -12.79 13.48
CA GLU A 115 -11.02 -12.36 14.76
C GLU A 115 -11.30 -13.34 15.90
N GLU A 116 -12.39 -14.10 15.83
CA GLU A 116 -12.68 -15.20 16.76
C GLU A 116 -13.20 -16.42 16.01
N MET A 117 -12.85 -17.60 16.51
CA MET A 117 -13.37 -18.85 16.01
C MET A 117 -13.65 -19.80 17.16
N TYR A 118 -14.76 -20.50 17.04
CA TYR A 118 -15.19 -21.53 17.98
C TYR A 118 -15.32 -22.85 17.24
N VAL A 119 -14.68 -23.89 17.79
CA VAL A 119 -14.77 -25.27 17.31
C VAL A 119 -15.35 -26.09 18.44
N ASP A 120 -16.48 -26.75 18.19
CA ASP A 120 -17.21 -27.55 19.20
C ASP A 120 -17.53 -26.77 20.51
N GLY A 121 -17.70 -25.46 20.38
CA GLY A 121 -17.98 -24.56 21.51
C GLY A 121 -16.73 -24.03 22.22
N GLU A 122 -15.55 -24.52 21.91
CA GLU A 122 -14.29 -24.00 22.45
C GLU A 122 -13.75 -22.91 21.55
N ARG A 123 -13.27 -21.81 22.15
CA ARG A 123 -12.66 -20.70 21.45
C ARG A 123 -11.21 -21.01 21.10
N VAL A 124 -10.93 -21.18 19.82
CA VAL A 124 -9.59 -21.54 19.29
C VAL A 124 -8.86 -20.36 18.62
N VAL A 125 -9.60 -19.31 18.22
CA VAL A 125 -9.03 -18.02 17.79
C VAL A 125 -9.62 -16.94 18.68
N THR A 126 -8.76 -16.12 19.26
CA THR A 126 -9.15 -15.10 20.24
C THR A 126 -8.99 -13.69 19.64
N TYR A 127 -10.00 -12.86 19.82
CA TYR A 127 -9.95 -11.45 19.43
C TYR A 127 -8.83 -10.72 20.19
N ASP A 128 -7.96 -10.05 19.47
CA ASP A 128 -6.91 -9.22 20.04
C ASP A 128 -7.19 -7.72 19.73
N ASN A 129 -7.64 -7.01 20.76
CA ASN A 129 -7.90 -5.57 20.66
C ASN A 129 -6.62 -4.72 20.54
N ASN A 130 -5.46 -5.28 20.88
CA ASN A 130 -4.18 -4.58 20.88
C ASN A 130 -3.31 -4.96 19.67
N LYS A 131 -3.90 -5.54 18.64
CA LYS A 131 -3.16 -6.02 17.49
C LYS A 131 -2.31 -4.91 16.86
N PRO A 132 -1.01 -5.10 16.79
CA PRO A 132 -0.13 -4.10 16.20
C PRO A 132 -0.43 -3.96 14.70
N VAL A 133 -0.48 -2.70 14.23
CA VAL A 133 -0.56 -2.43 12.80
C VAL A 133 0.64 -3.07 12.10
N ASP A 134 0.40 -3.83 11.05
CA ASP A 134 1.50 -4.39 10.24
C ASP A 134 2.26 -3.28 9.52
N LEU A 135 3.32 -2.81 10.18
CA LEU A 135 4.21 -1.76 9.68
C LEU A 135 4.78 -2.09 8.30
N LYS A 136 5.05 -3.38 8.03
CA LYS A 136 5.64 -3.79 6.75
C LYS A 136 4.66 -3.55 5.59
N SER A 137 3.43 -4.03 5.69
CA SER A 137 2.40 -3.82 4.67
C SER A 137 2.08 -2.33 4.49
N THR A 138 1.98 -1.60 5.59
CA THR A 138 1.71 -0.16 5.60
C THR A 138 2.81 0.63 4.89
N LEU A 139 4.09 0.35 5.19
CA LEU A 139 5.24 0.98 4.55
C LEU A 139 5.32 0.63 3.05
N ILE A 140 5.03 -0.62 2.67
CA ILE A 140 5.00 -1.02 1.26
C ILE A 140 3.93 -0.24 0.51
N CYS A 141 2.70 -0.19 1.01
CA CYS A 141 1.60 0.58 0.40
C CYS A 141 1.96 2.06 0.26
N GLY A 142 2.43 2.71 1.33
CA GLY A 142 2.82 4.12 1.30
C GLY A 142 3.97 4.39 0.32
N SER A 143 5.00 3.53 0.31
CA SER A 143 6.18 3.69 -0.57
C SER A 143 5.84 3.60 -2.06
N CYS A 144 4.83 2.83 -2.46
CA CYS A 144 4.36 2.75 -3.85
C CYS A 144 3.92 4.11 -4.42
N PHE A 145 3.52 5.05 -3.57
CA PHE A 145 3.14 6.40 -3.98
C PHE A 145 4.23 7.43 -3.69
N ILE A 146 4.94 7.33 -2.58
CA ILE A 146 5.99 8.28 -2.19
C ILE A 146 7.16 8.23 -3.18
N VAL A 147 7.62 7.04 -3.58
CA VAL A 147 8.77 6.89 -4.49
C VAL A 147 8.51 7.50 -5.86
N PRO A 148 7.38 7.23 -6.56
CA PRO A 148 7.05 7.92 -7.81
C PRO A 148 6.88 9.43 -7.64
N GLY A 149 6.31 9.89 -6.52
CA GLY A 149 6.18 11.31 -6.21
C GLY A 149 7.54 12.00 -6.14
N ILE A 150 8.51 11.44 -5.43
CA ILE A 150 9.90 11.94 -5.38
C ILE A 150 10.54 11.90 -6.78
N GLY A 151 10.30 10.82 -7.54
CA GLY A 151 10.78 10.67 -8.92
C GLY A 151 10.32 11.80 -9.84
N GLY A 152 9.08 12.27 -9.69
CA GLY A 152 8.53 13.41 -10.44
C GLY A 152 9.31 14.71 -10.20
N PHE A 153 9.68 15.01 -8.96
CA PHE A 153 10.53 16.17 -8.65
C PHE A 153 11.94 16.01 -9.26
N PHE A 154 12.48 14.79 -9.24
CA PHE A 154 13.77 14.53 -9.85
C PHE A 154 13.73 14.74 -11.38
N LEU A 155 12.68 14.29 -12.06
CA LEU A 155 12.46 14.54 -13.48
C LEU A 155 12.39 16.03 -13.81
N LEU A 156 11.66 16.82 -13.01
CA LEU A 156 11.60 18.27 -13.18
C LEU A 156 13.00 18.91 -13.11
N ARG A 157 13.81 18.49 -12.14
CA ARG A 157 15.20 18.95 -11.99
C ARG A 157 16.05 18.60 -13.22
N LEU A 158 15.85 17.40 -13.80
CA LEU A 158 16.53 17.00 -15.03
C LEU A 158 16.10 17.86 -16.22
N PHE A 159 14.82 18.20 -16.36
CA PHE A 159 14.33 19.10 -17.41
C PHE A 159 14.95 20.49 -17.32
N VAL A 160 15.01 21.08 -16.13
CA VAL A 160 15.67 22.37 -15.90
C VAL A 160 17.16 22.30 -16.28
N LYS A 161 17.87 21.25 -15.82
CA LYS A 161 19.30 21.04 -16.14
C LYS A 161 19.54 20.88 -17.64
N ALA A 162 18.71 20.10 -18.33
CA ALA A 162 18.80 19.89 -19.76
C ALA A 162 18.58 21.20 -20.54
N ASN A 163 17.61 22.02 -20.12
CA ASN A 163 17.37 23.33 -20.74
C ASN A 163 18.56 24.27 -20.56
N ARG A 164 19.14 24.37 -19.37
CA ARG A 164 20.35 25.18 -19.11
C ARG A 164 21.48 24.76 -20.03
N LYS A 165 21.75 23.45 -20.20
CA LYS A 165 22.77 22.92 -21.11
C LYS A 165 22.47 23.27 -22.55
N LYS A 166 21.22 23.21 -22.99
CA LYS A 166 20.81 23.57 -24.36
C LYS A 166 20.97 25.07 -24.63
N GLN A 167 20.66 25.92 -23.65
CA GLN A 167 20.85 27.35 -23.72
C GLN A 167 22.33 27.71 -23.83
N LYS A 168 23.21 27.16 -22.96
CA LYS A 168 24.65 27.38 -23.00
C LYS A 168 25.24 27.07 -24.38
N LYS A 169 24.88 25.92 -24.97
CA LYS A 169 25.32 25.56 -26.33
C LYS A 169 24.84 26.53 -27.41
N ARG A 170 23.64 27.12 -27.26
CA ARG A 170 23.15 28.15 -28.19
C ARG A 170 23.92 29.45 -28.06
N ASP A 171 24.19 29.88 -26.84
CA ASP A 171 24.96 31.11 -26.57
C ASP A 171 26.40 31.00 -27.12
N GLU A 172 27.05 29.85 -26.92
CA GLU A 172 28.37 29.57 -27.49
C GLU A 172 28.35 29.62 -29.03
N LYS A 173 27.29 29.07 -29.68
CA LYS A 173 27.12 29.16 -31.13
C LYS A 173 26.92 30.58 -31.60
N ILE A 174 26.15 31.40 -30.90
CA ILE A 174 25.91 32.81 -31.22
C ILE A 174 27.20 33.61 -31.07
N GLN A 175 27.93 33.39 -29.96
CA GLN A 175 29.24 34.04 -29.78
C GLN A 175 30.24 33.70 -30.89
N ARG A 176 30.33 32.42 -31.31
CA ARG A 176 31.21 32.00 -32.42
C ARG A 176 30.79 32.63 -33.75
N LYS A 177 29.48 32.82 -34.00
CA LYS A 177 28.98 33.35 -35.26
C LYS A 177 29.06 34.86 -35.36
N TYR A 178 28.90 35.59 -34.26
CA TYR A 178 28.78 37.04 -34.26
C TYR A 178 29.87 37.77 -33.44
N GLY A 179 30.58 37.05 -32.56
CA GLY A 179 31.67 37.62 -31.75
C GLY A 179 32.91 38.09 -32.58
N ASN A 180 33.01 37.68 -33.83
CA ASN A 180 34.07 38.15 -34.76
C ASN A 180 33.64 39.38 -35.59
N ILE A 181 32.45 39.90 -35.41
CA ILE A 181 31.93 41.04 -36.21
C ILE A 181 32.13 42.38 -35.49
N VAL A 182 32.51 42.33 -34.21
CA VAL A 182 32.76 43.53 -33.38
C VAL A 182 34.25 43.57 -33.00
N LYS A 183 35.14 43.68 -34.01
CA LYS A 183 36.51 44.14 -33.88
C LYS A 183 36.76 45.18 -34.92
#